data_c93c9fa728c160d2d1e759b9c4242f4b
#
_entry.id   c93c9fa728c160d2d1e759b9c4242f4b
#
_cell.length_a   1.000
_cell.length_b   1.000
_cell.length_c   1.000
_cell.angle_alpha   90.00
_cell.angle_beta   90.00
_cell.angle_gamma   90.00
#
_symmetry.space_group_name_H-M   'P 1'
#
loop_
_entity.id
_entity.type
_entity.pdbx_description
1 polymer ?
#
loop_
_entity_poly.entity_id
_entity_poly.type
_entity_poly.pdbx_seq_one_letter_code
_entity_poly.pdbx_strand_id
1 'polypeptide(L)'
;MRMPKLMLAACAVGSLSLAGATLAPLPRAACAQQPRVSYAEDIAPILKGWCVSCHQPGGQGFEASGLDLTSYDAMMKGTKFGPMIIAGQPDSSNLIVLIEGRAQLRMPYGHKALPACLRQNIWTWIFEGAKNN
;
A
#
# COMPACT_ATOMS: atom_id res chain seq x y z
N MET A 1 41.50 -60.67 -49.79
CA MET A 1 41.51 -59.48 -48.93
C MET A 1 40.23 -58.67 -49.16
N ARG A 2 39.28 -58.75 -48.23
CA ARG A 2 37.99 -58.04 -48.33
C ARG A 2 37.99 -56.90 -47.33
N MET A 3 37.81 -55.65 -47.77
CA MET A 3 37.67 -54.49 -46.95
C MET A 3 36.23 -54.40 -46.44
N PRO A 4 35.99 -54.11 -45.17
CA PRO A 4 34.62 -53.88 -44.66
C PRO A 4 34.16 -52.44 -44.96
N LYS A 5 32.87 -52.34 -45.31
CA LYS A 5 32.14 -51.08 -45.58
C LYS A 5 31.94 -50.31 -44.30
N LEU A 6 32.37 -49.07 -44.34
CA LEU A 6 32.14 -48.07 -43.27
C LEU A 6 30.70 -47.57 -43.36
N MET A 7 29.87 -47.88 -42.33
CA MET A 7 28.54 -47.34 -42.22
C MET A 7 28.63 -45.94 -41.57
N LEU A 8 28.24 -44.90 -42.32
CA LEU A 8 28.02 -43.56 -41.74
C LEU A 8 26.68 -43.60 -40.95
N ALA A 9 26.78 -43.40 -39.64
CA ALA A 9 25.63 -43.13 -38.80
C ALA A 9 25.28 -41.64 -38.88
N ALA A 10 24.12 -41.32 -39.41
CA ALA A 10 23.59 -39.94 -39.42
C ALA A 10 23.11 -39.58 -38.00
N CYS A 11 23.79 -38.61 -37.35
CA CYS A 11 23.32 -38.02 -36.15
C CYS A 11 22.16 -37.03 -36.47
N ALA A 12 20.97 -37.39 -36.07
CA ALA A 12 19.83 -36.49 -36.08
C ALA A 12 19.98 -35.47 -34.93
N VAL A 13 20.23 -34.23 -35.32
CA VAL A 13 20.24 -33.09 -34.36
C VAL A 13 18.82 -32.74 -34.02
N GLY A 14 18.36 -33.22 -32.87
CA GLY A 14 17.07 -32.85 -32.31
C GLY A 14 17.09 -31.38 -31.86
N SER A 15 16.33 -30.52 -32.54
CA SER A 15 16.13 -29.13 -32.14
C SER A 15 15.29 -29.09 -30.87
N LEU A 16 15.93 -28.78 -29.75
CA LEU A 16 15.27 -28.55 -28.46
C LEU A 16 14.65 -27.13 -28.50
N SER A 17 13.35 -27.07 -28.78
CA SER A 17 12.58 -25.78 -28.65
C SER A 17 12.48 -25.43 -27.18
N LEU A 18 13.25 -24.43 -26.75
CA LEU A 18 13.02 -23.77 -25.44
C LEU A 18 11.71 -23.00 -25.51
N ALA A 19 10.64 -23.60 -24.96
CA ALA A 19 9.42 -22.86 -24.66
C ALA A 19 9.77 -21.79 -23.62
N GLY A 20 9.84 -20.51 -24.06
CA GLY A 20 10.02 -19.36 -23.18
C GLY A 20 8.82 -19.26 -22.24
N ALA A 21 8.99 -19.62 -20.99
CA ALA A 21 8.03 -19.32 -19.96
C ALA A 21 7.97 -17.79 -19.78
N THR A 22 6.92 -17.16 -20.30
CA THR A 22 6.61 -15.77 -20.00
C THR A 22 6.22 -15.68 -18.53
N LEU A 23 7.14 -15.24 -17.69
CA LEU A 23 6.83 -14.87 -16.30
C LEU A 23 5.83 -13.72 -16.36
N ALA A 24 4.57 -14.01 -16.00
CA ALA A 24 3.59 -12.99 -15.77
C ALA A 24 4.12 -12.04 -14.66
N PRO A 25 4.02 -10.71 -14.82
CA PRO A 25 4.43 -9.79 -13.78
C PRO A 25 3.59 -10.08 -12.53
N LEU A 26 4.24 -10.41 -11.43
CA LEU A 26 3.59 -10.56 -10.14
C LEU A 26 2.86 -9.24 -9.82
N PRO A 27 1.63 -9.28 -9.25
CA PRO A 27 0.94 -8.08 -8.81
C PRO A 27 1.87 -7.35 -7.85
N ARG A 28 2.19 -6.10 -8.20
CA ARG A 28 3.05 -5.24 -7.40
C ARG A 28 2.41 -5.17 -6.02
N ALA A 29 3.09 -5.72 -5.03
CA ALA A 29 2.59 -5.69 -3.67
C ALA A 29 2.30 -4.23 -3.31
N ALA A 30 1.06 -3.93 -2.86
CA ALA A 30 0.60 -2.58 -2.49
C ALA A 30 1.44 -1.90 -1.38
N CYS A 31 2.53 -2.53 -0.99
CA CYS A 31 3.43 -2.17 0.09
C CYS A 31 4.90 -2.14 -0.36
N ALA A 32 5.18 -1.92 -1.65
CA ALA A 32 6.54 -1.62 -2.08
C ALA A 32 6.97 -0.29 -1.42
N GLN A 33 8.01 -0.34 -0.60
CA GLN A 33 8.57 0.86 0.01
C GLN A 33 9.10 1.76 -1.10
N GLN A 34 8.41 2.86 -1.34
CA GLN A 34 8.85 3.91 -2.24
C GLN A 34 9.94 4.73 -1.53
N PRO A 35 10.95 5.24 -2.23
CA PRO A 35 11.99 6.08 -1.61
C PRO A 35 11.43 7.36 -0.98
N ARG A 36 10.20 7.74 -1.32
CA ARG A 36 9.42 8.82 -0.72
C ARG A 36 7.94 8.49 -0.86
N VAL A 37 7.19 8.60 0.23
CA VAL A 37 5.76 8.32 0.21
C VAL A 37 4.99 9.54 -0.32
N SER A 38 4.16 9.33 -1.35
CA SER A 38 3.31 10.35 -1.94
C SER A 38 1.92 10.35 -1.31
N TYR A 39 1.41 11.54 -0.99
CA TYR A 39 0.02 11.65 -0.59
C TYR A 39 -0.93 11.17 -1.70
N ALA A 40 -0.74 11.67 -2.92
CA ALA A 40 -1.65 11.38 -4.03
C ALA A 40 -1.62 9.90 -4.47
N GLU A 41 -0.43 9.30 -4.52
CA GLU A 41 -0.26 7.94 -5.06
C GLU A 41 -0.38 6.85 -3.99
N ASP A 42 0.04 7.13 -2.75
CA ASP A 42 0.13 6.11 -1.71
C ASP A 42 -0.92 6.29 -0.61
N ILE A 43 -1.15 7.52 -0.14
CA ILE A 43 -1.98 7.77 1.05
C ILE A 43 -3.46 7.96 0.70
N ALA A 44 -3.77 8.79 -0.29
CA ALA A 44 -5.15 9.06 -0.67
C ALA A 44 -5.92 7.78 -1.09
N PRO A 45 -5.34 6.81 -1.83
CA PRO A 45 -5.98 5.53 -2.10
C PRO A 45 -6.27 4.71 -0.83
N ILE A 46 -5.37 4.72 0.16
CA ILE A 46 -5.60 4.05 1.44
C ILE A 46 -6.79 4.68 2.16
N LEU A 47 -6.80 6.01 2.30
CA LEU A 47 -7.88 6.73 2.95
C LEU A 47 -9.23 6.49 2.27
N LYS A 48 -9.26 6.54 0.94
CA LYS A 48 -10.46 6.29 0.14
C LYS A 48 -11.00 4.88 0.33
N GLY A 49 -10.14 3.89 0.37
CA GLY A 49 -10.53 2.49 0.48
C GLY A 49 -10.94 2.04 1.88
N TRP A 50 -10.44 2.71 2.94
CA TRP A 50 -10.59 2.23 4.31
C TRP A 50 -11.28 3.19 5.27
N CYS A 51 -11.33 4.49 4.96
CA CYS A 51 -11.67 5.51 5.93
C CYS A 51 -12.78 6.45 5.48
N VAL A 52 -12.74 6.90 4.22
CA VAL A 52 -13.63 7.95 3.69
C VAL A 52 -15.11 7.59 3.80
N SER A 53 -15.49 6.31 3.66
CA SER A 53 -16.89 5.90 3.77
C SER A 53 -17.56 6.35 5.07
N CYS A 54 -16.79 6.42 6.17
CA CYS A 54 -17.26 6.91 7.46
C CYS A 54 -16.82 8.35 7.75
N HIS A 55 -15.67 8.78 7.22
CA HIS A 55 -15.06 10.09 7.47
C HIS A 55 -15.20 11.04 6.27
N GLN A 56 -16.43 11.30 5.89
CA GLN A 56 -16.86 12.30 4.91
C GLN A 56 -18.13 12.97 5.41
N PRO A 57 -18.50 14.16 4.94
CA PRO A 57 -19.75 14.81 5.31
C PRO A 57 -20.96 13.85 5.20
N GLY A 58 -21.73 13.73 6.29
CA GLY A 58 -22.85 12.77 6.42
C GLY A 58 -22.43 11.35 6.84
N GLY A 59 -21.14 11.04 6.94
CA GLY A 59 -20.65 9.76 7.46
C GLY A 59 -20.59 9.74 8.99
N GLN A 60 -20.82 8.57 9.61
CA GLN A 60 -20.86 8.44 11.08
C GLN A 60 -19.57 8.93 11.77
N GLY A 61 -18.41 8.67 11.20
CA GLY A 61 -17.13 9.11 11.76
C GLY A 61 -16.96 10.63 11.67
N PHE A 62 -17.46 11.24 10.59
CA PHE A 62 -17.49 12.69 10.44
C PHE A 62 -18.43 13.32 11.47
N GLU A 63 -19.65 12.84 11.59
CA GLU A 63 -20.63 13.36 12.58
C GLU A 63 -20.11 13.24 14.02
N ALA A 64 -19.43 12.14 14.32
CA ALA A 64 -18.86 11.91 15.65
C ALA A 64 -17.65 12.81 15.98
N SER A 65 -16.82 13.13 15.00
CA SER A 65 -15.50 13.77 15.23
C SER A 65 -15.25 15.06 14.45
N GLY A 66 -15.99 15.31 13.38
CA GLY A 66 -15.71 16.37 12.42
C GLY A 66 -14.53 16.06 11.48
N LEU A 67 -13.96 14.85 11.56
CA LEU A 67 -12.84 14.47 10.68
C LEU A 67 -13.33 14.20 9.26
N ASP A 68 -12.83 14.97 8.31
CA ASP A 68 -13.06 14.80 6.89
C ASP A 68 -11.78 14.31 6.22
N LEU A 69 -11.84 13.12 5.61
CA LEU A 69 -10.74 12.46 4.93
C LEU A 69 -10.89 12.46 3.39
N THR A 70 -11.79 13.28 2.86
CA THR A 70 -12.04 13.36 1.42
C THR A 70 -10.95 14.09 0.66
N SER A 71 -10.18 14.94 1.33
CA SER A 71 -9.07 15.68 0.74
C SER A 71 -7.94 15.90 1.75
N TYR A 72 -6.74 16.22 1.24
CA TYR A 72 -5.60 16.58 2.06
C TYR A 72 -5.93 17.75 2.99
N ASP A 73 -6.44 18.85 2.44
CA ASP A 73 -6.71 20.07 3.21
C ASP A 73 -7.77 19.86 4.29
N ALA A 74 -8.81 19.06 3.99
CA ALA A 74 -9.83 18.72 4.96
C ALA A 74 -9.26 17.87 6.11
N MET A 75 -8.46 16.86 5.78
CA MET A 75 -7.81 15.98 6.76
C MET A 75 -6.86 16.76 7.69
N MET A 76 -6.08 17.68 7.14
CA MET A 76 -5.11 18.45 7.92
C MET A 76 -5.76 19.48 8.86
N LYS A 77 -7.03 19.83 8.66
CA LYS A 77 -7.80 20.62 9.64
C LYS A 77 -8.02 19.85 10.95
N GLY A 78 -7.99 18.51 10.88
CA GLY A 78 -8.19 17.64 12.03
C GLY A 78 -9.65 17.45 12.40
N THR A 79 -9.92 17.38 13.70
CA THR A 79 -11.23 17.12 14.30
C THR A 79 -11.68 18.27 15.17
N LYS A 80 -12.93 18.24 15.65
CA LYS A 80 -13.41 19.15 16.70
C LYS A 80 -12.66 19.03 18.04
N PHE A 81 -11.82 17.99 18.17
CA PHE A 81 -11.00 17.73 19.37
C PHE A 81 -9.53 18.10 19.18
N GLY A 82 -9.14 18.52 17.99
CA GLY A 82 -7.76 18.90 17.65
C GLY A 82 -7.19 18.16 16.45
N PRO A 83 -5.90 18.36 16.18
CA PRO A 83 -5.23 17.80 15.01
C PRO A 83 -5.13 16.29 15.10
N MET A 84 -5.32 15.62 13.97
CA MET A 84 -5.12 14.18 13.83
C MET A 84 -3.71 13.81 13.38
N ILE A 85 -3.04 14.75 12.72
CA ILE A 85 -1.70 14.58 12.15
C ILE A 85 -0.80 15.72 12.66
N ILE A 86 0.36 15.36 13.16
CA ILE A 86 1.44 16.26 13.50
C ILE A 86 2.60 15.94 12.54
N ALA A 87 2.82 16.80 11.56
CA ALA A 87 3.84 16.60 10.55
C ALA A 87 5.23 16.36 11.17
N GLY A 88 5.92 15.31 10.73
CA GLY A 88 7.21 14.88 11.28
C GLY A 88 7.13 14.09 12.59
N GLN A 89 5.93 13.92 13.19
CA GLN A 89 5.76 13.26 14.48
C GLN A 89 4.66 12.17 14.41
N PRO A 90 4.91 11.05 13.74
CA PRO A 90 3.90 10.01 13.55
C PRO A 90 3.41 9.44 14.88
N ASP A 91 4.32 9.16 15.83
CA ASP A 91 3.95 8.53 17.10
C ASP A 91 3.11 9.44 18.02
N SER A 92 3.15 10.74 17.80
CA SER A 92 2.32 11.74 18.47
C SER A 92 1.05 12.07 17.67
N SER A 93 0.91 11.55 16.46
CA SER A 93 -0.26 11.76 15.60
C SER A 93 -1.40 10.81 15.99
N ASN A 94 -2.56 11.37 16.37
CA ASN A 94 -3.72 10.59 16.76
C ASN A 94 -4.19 9.60 15.68
N LEU A 95 -3.98 9.92 14.41
CA LEU A 95 -4.26 9.00 13.32
C LEU A 95 -3.51 7.68 13.50
N ILE A 96 -2.21 7.73 13.76
CA ILE A 96 -1.38 6.53 13.99
C ILE A 96 -1.82 5.81 15.26
N VAL A 97 -2.01 6.53 16.36
CA VAL A 97 -2.47 5.97 17.64
C VAL A 97 -3.73 5.12 17.46
N LEU A 98 -4.70 5.63 16.69
CA LEU A 98 -5.99 4.96 16.46
C LEU A 98 -5.89 3.77 15.50
N ILE A 99 -5.17 3.89 14.39
CA ILE A 99 -5.05 2.77 13.42
C ILE A 99 -4.14 1.64 13.91
N GLU A 100 -3.25 1.91 14.86
CA GLU A 100 -2.45 0.89 15.53
C GLU A 100 -3.16 0.27 16.73
N GLY A 101 -4.27 0.84 17.18
CA GLY A 101 -5.03 0.36 18.33
C GLY A 101 -4.34 0.63 19.66
N ARG A 102 -3.56 1.70 19.76
CA ARG A 102 -2.88 2.13 21.00
C ARG A 102 -3.80 2.90 21.95
N ALA A 103 -5.06 3.13 21.56
CA ALA A 103 -6.11 3.73 22.39
C ALA A 103 -7.26 2.74 22.62
N GLN A 104 -8.21 3.09 23.51
CA GLN A 104 -9.43 2.30 23.71
C GLN A 104 -10.26 2.19 22.42
N LEU A 105 -10.30 3.26 21.63
CA LEU A 105 -10.92 3.28 20.31
C LEU A 105 -9.87 2.91 19.26
N ARG A 106 -10.20 1.93 18.43
CA ARG A 106 -9.36 1.53 17.29
C ARG A 106 -10.08 1.85 15.97
N MET A 107 -9.32 2.33 15.00
CA MET A 107 -9.78 2.53 13.63
C MET A 107 -9.18 1.49 12.65
N PRO A 108 -9.90 1.07 11.63
CA PRO A 108 -11.32 1.35 11.36
C PRO A 108 -12.23 0.73 12.42
N TYR A 109 -13.23 1.53 12.88
CA TYR A 109 -14.13 1.08 13.95
C TYR A 109 -15.04 -0.07 13.49
N GLY A 110 -15.12 -1.13 14.28
CA GLY A 110 -15.95 -2.30 13.95
C GLY A 110 -15.44 -3.17 12.78
N HIS A 111 -14.29 -2.84 12.20
CA HIS A 111 -13.72 -3.55 11.07
C HIS A 111 -12.36 -4.20 11.41
N LYS A 112 -11.85 -5.00 10.46
CA LYS A 112 -10.48 -5.54 10.54
C LYS A 112 -9.46 -4.40 10.61
N ALA A 113 -8.38 -4.64 11.35
CA ALA A 113 -7.27 -3.71 11.40
C ALA A 113 -6.70 -3.46 9.99
N LEU A 114 -6.28 -2.23 9.75
CA LEU A 114 -5.54 -1.89 8.54
C LEU A 114 -4.30 -2.78 8.43
N PRO A 115 -3.97 -3.34 7.25
CA PRO A 115 -2.73 -4.11 7.04
C PRO A 115 -1.49 -3.35 7.52
N ALA A 116 -0.52 -4.06 8.09
CA ALA A 116 0.68 -3.47 8.68
C ALA A 116 1.44 -2.57 7.69
N CYS A 117 1.55 -3.00 6.43
CA CYS A 117 2.22 -2.22 5.39
C CYS A 117 1.51 -0.89 5.08
N LEU A 118 0.17 -0.86 5.07
CA LEU A 118 -0.58 0.38 4.85
C LEU A 118 -0.43 1.33 6.04
N ARG A 119 -0.41 0.81 7.27
CA ARG A 119 -0.09 1.62 8.46
C ARG A 119 1.31 2.20 8.38
N GLN A 120 2.29 1.38 7.93
CA GLN A 120 3.66 1.82 7.76
C GLN A 120 3.80 2.93 6.71
N ASN A 121 3.06 2.86 5.60
CA ASN A 121 3.04 3.92 4.60
C ASN A 121 2.54 5.24 5.20
N ILE A 122 1.43 5.19 5.95
CA ILE A 122 0.89 6.38 6.62
C ILE A 122 1.89 6.93 7.65
N TRP A 123 2.51 6.05 8.44
CA TRP A 123 3.53 6.42 9.41
C TRP A 123 4.72 7.12 8.73
N THR A 124 5.26 6.52 7.65
CA THR A 124 6.39 7.06 6.90
C THR A 124 6.05 8.40 6.26
N TRP A 125 4.87 8.52 5.66
CA TRP A 125 4.41 9.79 5.10
C TRP A 125 4.34 10.90 6.14
N ILE A 126 3.80 10.63 7.33
CA ILE A 126 3.78 11.60 8.44
C ILE A 126 5.20 11.93 8.87
N PHE A 127 6.08 10.94 9.01
CA PHE A 127 7.49 11.11 9.38
C PHE A 127 8.23 12.02 8.38
N GLU A 128 7.96 11.88 7.08
CA GLU A 128 8.51 12.73 6.02
C GLU A 128 7.89 14.13 5.95
N GLY A 129 7.01 14.47 6.89
CA GLY A 129 6.41 15.80 7.03
C GLY A 129 4.99 15.92 6.51
N ALA A 130 4.28 14.81 6.28
CA ALA A 130 2.88 14.77 5.85
C ALA A 130 2.59 15.70 4.66
N LYS A 131 3.40 15.65 3.62
CA LYS A 131 3.32 16.59 2.48
C LYS A 131 2.16 16.25 1.55
N ASN A 132 1.60 17.29 0.92
CA ASN A 132 0.65 17.17 -0.18
C ASN A 132 1.44 17.07 -1.50
N ASN A 133 1.85 15.88 -1.91
CA ASN A 133 2.74 15.61 -3.04
C ASN A 133 2.22 14.48 -3.92
#